data_60327fe21d45fd6de7308cf6334cc1bf
#
_entry.id   60327fe21d45fd6de7308cf6334cc1bf
#
_cell.length_a   1.000
_cell.length_b   1.000
_cell.length_c   1.000
_cell.angle_alpha   90.00
_cell.angle_beta   90.00
_cell.angle_gamma   90.00
#
_symmetry.space_group_name_H-M   'P 1'
#
loop_
_entity.id
_entity.type
_entity.pdbx_description
1 polymer ?
#
loop_
_entity_poly.entity_id
_entity_poly.type
_entity_poly.pdbx_seq_one_letter_code
_entity_poly.pdbx_strand_id
1 'polypeptide(L)'
;YACGPREIIDAMMKVHQYAIMCASTMAQEAALEALRNGEKEMLRMRESYCERRNLMVDGLNRIGLDCLLPKGAFYTFPSVKSTGLSSTEFAEQLLKAEKVAVVPGVAFGACGEGFVRCCYATSASDLIEAIDRMGRFVQSLKH
;
A
#
# COMPACT_ATOMS: atom_id res chain seq x y z
N TYR A 1 5.44 -20.18 -1.65
CA TYR A 1 5.66 -21.48 -1.03
C TYR A 1 5.47 -21.41 0.49
N ALA A 2 5.24 -22.57 1.12
CA ALA A 2 5.16 -22.70 2.57
C ALA A 2 6.06 -23.80 3.06
N CYS A 3 6.76 -23.60 4.19
CA CYS A 3 7.57 -24.56 4.90
C CYS A 3 7.21 -24.53 6.38
N GLY A 4 7.26 -25.67 7.04
CA GLY A 4 6.95 -25.75 8.46
C GLY A 4 6.93 -27.19 8.99
N PRO A 5 6.44 -27.41 10.21
CA PRO A 5 6.23 -28.74 10.76
C PRO A 5 5.37 -29.60 9.84
N ARG A 6 5.74 -30.87 9.71
CA ARG A 6 5.13 -31.79 8.75
C ARG A 6 3.60 -31.87 8.91
N GLU A 7 3.13 -31.97 10.14
CA GLU A 7 1.70 -32.11 10.44
C GLU A 7 0.88 -30.91 9.94
N ILE A 8 1.45 -29.70 10.02
CA ILE A 8 0.82 -28.46 9.53
C ILE A 8 0.84 -28.46 8.00
N ILE A 9 1.97 -28.77 7.37
CA ILE A 9 2.08 -28.81 5.91
C ILE A 9 1.17 -29.87 5.31
N ASP A 10 1.07 -31.06 5.91
CA ASP A 10 0.18 -32.14 5.44
C ASP A 10 -1.31 -31.72 5.55
N ALA A 11 -1.68 -30.98 6.60
CA ALA A 11 -3.04 -30.44 6.75
C ALA A 11 -3.32 -29.35 5.71
N MET A 12 -2.39 -28.42 5.50
CA MET A 12 -2.48 -27.38 4.46
C MET A 12 -2.59 -27.99 3.06
N MET A 13 -1.83 -29.05 2.77
CA MET A 13 -1.88 -29.74 1.49
C MET A 13 -3.27 -30.30 1.20
N LYS A 14 -3.95 -30.89 2.19
CA LYS A 14 -5.32 -31.40 2.03
C LYS A 14 -6.32 -30.30 1.62
N VAL A 15 -6.18 -29.10 2.19
CA VAL A 15 -7.03 -27.96 1.80
C VAL A 15 -6.65 -27.45 0.42
N HIS A 16 -5.34 -27.28 0.18
CA HIS A 16 -4.80 -26.71 -1.05
C HIS A 16 -5.20 -27.54 -2.29
N GLN A 17 -5.10 -28.87 -2.22
CA GLN A 17 -5.40 -29.74 -3.37
C GLN A 17 -6.87 -29.67 -3.81
N TYR A 18 -7.79 -29.35 -2.90
CA TYR A 18 -9.23 -29.20 -3.24
C TYR A 18 -9.64 -27.77 -3.55
N ALA A 19 -8.86 -26.77 -3.09
CA ALA A 19 -9.14 -25.35 -3.35
C ALA A 19 -8.59 -24.89 -4.69
N ILE A 20 -7.35 -25.24 -5.03
CA ILE A 20 -6.65 -24.73 -6.22
C ILE A 20 -5.82 -25.79 -6.97
N MET A 21 -5.64 -26.96 -6.42
CA MET A 21 -4.83 -28.10 -6.91
C MET A 21 -3.33 -27.78 -6.85
N CYS A 22 -2.83 -26.84 -7.67
CA CYS A 22 -1.43 -26.36 -7.65
C CYS A 22 -1.35 -24.95 -8.25
N ALA A 23 -0.24 -24.26 -7.98
CA ALA A 23 0.08 -23.03 -8.70
C ALA A 23 0.33 -23.32 -10.19
N SER A 24 0.09 -22.34 -11.08
CA SER A 24 0.36 -22.54 -12.50
C SER A 24 1.83 -22.84 -12.76
N THR A 25 2.15 -23.68 -13.73
CA THR A 25 3.53 -24.05 -14.10
C THR A 25 4.38 -22.81 -14.40
N MET A 26 3.82 -21.82 -15.11
CA MET A 26 4.52 -20.55 -15.39
C MET A 26 4.90 -19.80 -14.11
N ALA A 27 4.02 -19.79 -13.10
CA ALA A 27 4.32 -19.15 -11.82
C ALA A 27 5.41 -19.91 -11.04
N GLN A 28 5.44 -21.24 -11.12
CA GLN A 28 6.47 -22.05 -10.50
C GLN A 28 7.85 -21.83 -11.13
N GLU A 29 7.93 -21.80 -12.47
CA GLU A 29 9.17 -21.51 -13.19
C GLU A 29 9.65 -20.06 -12.94
N ALA A 30 8.75 -19.09 -12.94
CA ALA A 30 9.08 -17.70 -12.60
C ALA A 30 9.59 -17.56 -11.15
N ALA A 31 8.97 -18.26 -10.20
CA ALA A 31 9.41 -18.27 -8.80
C ALA A 31 10.81 -18.92 -8.67
N LEU A 32 11.06 -20.01 -9.37
CA LEU A 32 12.35 -20.69 -9.38
C LEU A 32 13.46 -19.77 -9.92
N GLU A 33 13.20 -19.09 -11.02
CA GLU A 33 14.14 -18.13 -11.62
C GLU A 33 14.38 -16.94 -10.69
N ALA A 34 13.32 -16.38 -10.09
CA ALA A 34 13.42 -15.27 -9.14
C ALA A 34 14.28 -15.64 -7.91
N LEU A 35 14.12 -16.86 -7.38
CA LEU A 35 14.91 -17.34 -6.24
C LEU A 35 16.39 -17.60 -6.61
N ARG A 36 16.66 -18.06 -7.83
CA ARG A 36 18.02 -18.37 -8.29
C ARG A 36 18.81 -17.14 -8.69
N ASN A 37 18.19 -16.23 -9.44
CA ASN A 37 18.87 -15.18 -10.16
C ASN A 37 18.29 -13.76 -9.91
N GLY A 38 17.17 -13.63 -9.16
CA GLY A 38 16.44 -12.39 -9.00
C GLY A 38 16.95 -11.43 -7.93
N GLU A 39 17.97 -11.79 -7.14
CA GLU A 39 18.40 -10.99 -5.97
C GLU A 39 18.80 -9.56 -6.35
N LYS A 40 19.60 -9.38 -7.39
CA LYS A 40 20.05 -8.07 -7.84
C LYS A 40 18.88 -7.17 -8.24
N GLU A 41 17.92 -7.71 -8.96
CA GLU A 41 16.74 -6.96 -9.40
C GLU A 41 15.81 -6.63 -8.22
N MET A 42 15.64 -7.57 -7.29
CA MET A 42 14.88 -7.36 -6.05
C MET A 42 15.50 -6.22 -5.22
N LEU A 43 16.82 -6.18 -5.07
CA LEU A 43 17.50 -5.11 -4.35
C LEU A 43 17.31 -3.76 -5.03
N ARG A 44 17.41 -3.69 -6.37
CA ARG A 44 17.15 -2.48 -7.16
C ARG A 44 15.72 -1.98 -6.96
N MET A 45 14.73 -2.89 -7.03
CA MET A 45 13.33 -2.54 -6.80
C MET A 45 13.09 -2.05 -5.37
N ARG A 46 13.69 -2.71 -4.38
CA ARG A 46 13.60 -2.30 -2.97
C ARG A 46 14.12 -0.88 -2.75
N GLU A 47 15.24 -0.52 -3.38
CA GLU A 47 15.79 0.84 -3.28
C GLU A 47 14.84 1.87 -3.88
N SER A 48 14.32 1.62 -5.08
CA SER A 48 13.32 2.48 -5.72
C SER A 48 12.04 2.64 -4.87
N TYR A 49 11.57 1.58 -4.22
CA TYR A 49 10.44 1.68 -3.29
C TYR A 49 10.79 2.47 -2.03
N CYS A 50 12.02 2.38 -1.55
CA CYS A 50 12.48 3.17 -0.40
C CYS A 50 12.44 4.68 -0.71
N GLU A 51 12.90 5.09 -1.89
CA GLU A 51 12.84 6.48 -2.35
C GLU A 51 11.40 6.98 -2.46
N ARG A 52 10.51 6.21 -3.12
CA ARG A 52 9.09 6.55 -3.26
C ARG A 52 8.37 6.62 -1.91
N ARG A 53 8.69 5.72 -0.99
CA ARG A 53 8.18 5.75 0.38
C ARG A 53 8.54 7.06 1.07
N ASN A 54 9.81 7.45 1.02
CA ASN A 54 10.28 8.67 1.65
C ASN A 54 9.59 9.90 1.03
N LEU A 55 9.56 9.97 -0.31
CA LEU A 55 8.85 11.03 -1.04
C LEU A 55 7.39 11.16 -0.59
N MET A 56 6.68 10.02 -0.49
CA MET A 56 5.28 9.99 -0.09
C MET A 56 5.08 10.43 1.35
N VAL A 57 5.87 9.91 2.30
CA VAL A 57 5.76 10.25 3.72
C VAL A 57 6.08 11.72 3.96
N ASP A 58 7.17 12.23 3.38
CA ASP A 58 7.57 13.63 3.51
C ASP A 58 6.53 14.57 2.90
N GLY A 59 5.96 14.19 1.75
CA GLY A 59 4.90 14.92 1.08
C GLY A 59 3.62 15.00 1.91
N LEU A 60 3.16 13.87 2.45
CA LEU A 60 1.96 13.80 3.28
C LEU A 60 2.12 14.63 4.56
N ASN A 61 3.24 14.51 5.26
CA ASN A 61 3.51 15.31 6.45
C ASN A 61 3.55 16.81 6.14
N ARG A 62 4.15 17.21 5.02
CA ARG A 62 4.22 18.62 4.58
C ARG A 62 2.85 19.23 4.33
N ILE A 63 1.89 18.47 3.83
CA ILE A 63 0.50 18.96 3.59
C ILE A 63 -0.39 18.86 4.84
N GLY A 64 0.13 18.41 5.99
CA GLY A 64 -0.57 18.35 7.27
C GLY A 64 -1.36 17.06 7.52
N LEU A 65 -1.02 15.99 6.84
CA LEU A 65 -1.54 14.64 7.08
C LEU A 65 -0.46 13.81 7.77
N ASP A 66 -0.53 13.69 9.09
CA ASP A 66 0.46 12.95 9.89
C ASP A 66 0.62 11.52 9.39
N CYS A 67 1.83 11.19 8.94
CA CYS A 67 2.15 9.90 8.37
C CYS A 67 3.43 9.33 9.01
N LEU A 68 3.31 8.17 9.65
CA LEU A 68 4.46 7.43 10.16
C LEU A 68 5.21 6.76 8.99
N LEU A 69 6.53 6.68 9.11
CA LEU A 69 7.37 5.99 8.13
C LEU A 69 7.15 4.47 8.23
N PRO A 70 6.55 3.82 7.22
CA PRO A 70 6.33 2.38 7.24
C PRO A 70 7.65 1.64 7.05
N LYS A 71 7.81 0.51 7.75
CA LYS A 71 9.01 -0.34 7.67
C LYS A 71 8.97 -1.36 6.53
N GLY A 72 7.84 -1.50 5.85
CA GLY A 72 7.66 -2.46 4.77
C GLY A 72 6.41 -2.20 3.94
N ALA A 73 6.12 -3.10 3.00
CA ALA A 73 5.07 -2.99 1.98
C ALA A 73 5.28 -1.79 1.03
N PHE A 74 4.24 -1.38 0.32
CA PHE A 74 4.21 -0.23 -0.57
C PHE A 74 2.99 0.67 -0.29
N TYR A 75 2.61 0.75 1.00
CA TYR A 75 1.51 1.57 1.49
C TYR A 75 1.96 2.51 2.59
N THR A 76 1.40 3.72 2.61
CA THR A 76 1.36 4.62 3.76
C THR A 76 -0.04 4.67 4.35
N PHE A 77 -0.15 5.07 5.61
CA PHE A 77 -1.42 5.13 6.33
C PHE A 77 -1.53 6.45 7.11
N PRO A 78 -1.63 7.59 6.39
CA PRO A 78 -1.70 8.91 7.02
C PRO A 78 -3.00 9.12 7.77
N SER A 79 -2.93 9.90 8.85
CA SER A 79 -4.07 10.38 9.60
C SER A 79 -4.76 11.52 8.85
N VAL A 80 -6.09 11.45 8.73
CA VAL A 80 -6.93 12.52 8.17
C VAL A 80 -7.72 13.26 9.26
N LYS A 81 -7.46 12.95 10.54
CA LYS A 81 -8.18 13.54 11.69
C LYS A 81 -8.09 15.05 11.75
N SER A 82 -6.98 15.63 11.31
CA SER A 82 -6.78 17.08 11.24
C SER A 82 -7.76 17.81 10.30
N THR A 83 -8.41 17.07 9.40
CA THR A 83 -9.38 17.61 8.43
C THR A 83 -10.81 17.69 8.98
N GLY A 84 -11.10 17.02 10.09
CA GLY A 84 -12.46 16.91 10.66
C GLY A 84 -13.38 15.91 9.92
N LEU A 85 -12.93 15.31 8.84
CA LEU A 85 -13.70 14.34 8.07
C LEU A 85 -13.45 12.91 8.58
N SER A 86 -14.45 12.04 8.44
CA SER A 86 -14.28 10.60 8.57
C SER A 86 -13.40 10.06 7.43
N SER A 87 -12.86 8.86 7.61
CA SER A 87 -12.02 8.21 6.58
C SER A 87 -12.77 8.02 5.25
N THR A 88 -14.06 7.71 5.29
CA THR A 88 -14.90 7.53 4.11
C THR A 88 -15.19 8.87 3.41
N GLU A 89 -15.63 9.89 4.17
CA GLU A 89 -15.90 11.22 3.63
C GLU A 89 -14.66 11.83 2.97
N PHE A 90 -13.50 11.70 3.63
CA PHE A 90 -12.23 12.17 3.06
C PHE A 90 -11.93 11.50 1.72
N ALA A 91 -12.02 10.16 1.65
CA ALA A 91 -11.73 9.42 0.43
C ALA A 91 -12.68 9.78 -0.73
N GLU A 92 -13.99 9.89 -0.45
CA GLU A 92 -14.98 10.24 -1.45
C GLU A 92 -14.85 11.68 -1.95
N GLN A 93 -14.67 12.63 -1.04
CA GLN A 93 -14.55 14.05 -1.39
C GLN A 93 -13.25 14.31 -2.15
N LEU A 94 -12.12 13.71 -1.73
CA LEU A 94 -10.85 13.81 -2.44
C LEU A 94 -10.98 13.27 -3.88
N LEU A 95 -11.62 12.10 -4.05
CA LEU A 95 -11.84 11.53 -5.38
C LEU A 95 -12.70 12.44 -6.27
N LYS A 96 -13.75 13.03 -5.72
CA LYS A 96 -14.65 13.95 -6.46
C LYS A 96 -13.94 15.23 -6.85
N ALA A 97 -13.22 15.86 -5.92
CA ALA A 97 -12.59 17.17 -6.11
C ALA A 97 -11.31 17.08 -6.96
N GLU A 98 -10.39 16.18 -6.60
CA GLU A 98 -9.04 16.19 -7.14
C GLU A 98 -8.69 14.94 -7.96
N LYS A 99 -9.62 14.00 -8.11
CA LYS A 99 -9.43 12.74 -8.88
C LYS A 99 -8.27 11.88 -8.33
N VAL A 100 -8.03 11.93 -7.02
CA VAL A 100 -7.07 11.10 -6.30
C VAL A 100 -7.84 10.04 -5.50
N ALA A 101 -7.56 8.77 -5.77
CA ALA A 101 -8.19 7.64 -5.10
C ALA A 101 -7.32 7.14 -3.94
N VAL A 102 -7.91 7.06 -2.76
CA VAL A 102 -7.32 6.45 -1.56
C VAL A 102 -8.33 5.45 -0.96
N VAL A 103 -7.87 4.53 -0.14
CA VAL A 103 -8.77 3.57 0.52
C VAL A 103 -9.06 4.06 1.93
N PRO A 104 -10.34 4.24 2.33
CA PRO A 104 -10.67 4.63 3.69
C PRO A 104 -10.21 3.57 4.69
N GLY A 105 -9.67 4.01 5.83
CA GLY A 105 -9.06 3.12 6.81
C GLY A 105 -10.05 2.14 7.43
N VAL A 106 -11.32 2.50 7.56
CA VAL A 106 -12.39 1.60 8.06
C VAL A 106 -12.52 0.31 7.24
N ALA A 107 -12.10 0.30 5.98
CA ALA A 107 -12.06 -0.92 5.15
C ALA A 107 -11.13 -2.00 5.74
N PHE A 108 -10.23 -1.63 6.65
CA PHE A 108 -9.28 -2.53 7.32
C PHE A 108 -9.64 -2.79 8.80
N GLY A 109 -10.84 -2.39 9.20
CA GLY A 109 -11.37 -2.55 10.56
C GLY A 109 -11.62 -1.22 11.26
N ALA A 110 -12.37 -1.26 12.38
CA ALA A 110 -12.81 -0.07 13.11
C ALA A 110 -11.64 0.83 13.61
N CYS A 111 -10.49 0.23 13.93
CA CYS A 111 -9.29 0.98 14.34
C CYS A 111 -8.67 1.82 13.21
N GLY A 112 -9.06 1.59 11.95
CA GLY A 112 -8.64 2.38 10.80
C GLY A 112 -9.40 3.70 10.62
N GLU A 113 -10.41 3.99 11.45
CA GLU A 113 -11.13 5.26 11.37
C GLU A 113 -10.22 6.46 11.64
N GLY A 114 -10.38 7.51 10.84
CA GLY A 114 -9.52 8.70 10.85
C GLY A 114 -8.19 8.53 10.12
N PHE A 115 -8.05 7.47 9.32
CA PHE A 115 -6.88 7.20 8.47
C PHE A 115 -7.31 6.84 7.05
N VAL A 116 -6.40 7.01 6.09
CA VAL A 116 -6.57 6.50 4.72
C VAL A 116 -5.32 5.74 4.29
N ARG A 117 -5.49 4.73 3.43
CA ARG A 117 -4.37 4.00 2.84
C ARG A 117 -4.02 4.59 1.48
N CYS A 118 -2.78 5.02 1.33
CA CYS A 118 -2.19 5.46 0.07
C CYS A 118 -1.15 4.44 -0.42
N CYS A 119 -1.10 4.19 -1.73
CA CYS A 119 -0.14 3.30 -2.37
C CYS A 119 0.97 4.11 -3.02
N TYR A 120 2.24 3.71 -2.84
CA TYR A 120 3.37 4.35 -3.54
C TYR A 120 4.02 3.43 -4.61
N ALA A 121 3.29 2.42 -5.06
CA ALA A 121 3.72 1.54 -6.16
C ALA A 121 3.37 2.15 -7.54
N THR A 122 3.74 3.42 -7.77
CA THR A 122 3.58 4.13 -9.05
C THR A 122 4.82 4.98 -9.33
N SER A 123 4.84 5.76 -10.41
CA SER A 123 5.97 6.62 -10.75
C SER A 123 6.15 7.75 -9.72
N ALA A 124 7.38 8.26 -9.57
CA ALA A 124 7.64 9.40 -8.68
C ALA A 124 6.88 10.67 -9.14
N SER A 125 6.72 10.86 -10.45
CA SER A 125 5.95 11.97 -11.00
C SER A 125 4.47 11.92 -10.61
N ASP A 126 3.85 10.73 -10.68
CA ASP A 126 2.47 10.54 -10.28
C ASP A 126 2.26 10.75 -8.77
N LEU A 127 3.25 10.34 -7.97
CA LEU A 127 3.21 10.57 -6.52
C LEU A 127 3.28 12.06 -6.18
N ILE A 128 4.16 12.81 -6.84
CA ILE A 128 4.26 14.27 -6.66
C ILE A 128 2.94 14.93 -7.02
N GLU A 129 2.38 14.61 -8.18
CA GLU A 129 1.08 15.13 -8.63
C GLU A 129 -0.05 14.80 -7.66
N ALA A 130 -0.10 13.55 -7.16
CA ALA A 130 -1.12 13.13 -6.19
C ALA A 130 -0.97 13.88 -4.86
N ILE A 131 0.25 14.08 -4.36
CA ILE A 131 0.51 14.83 -3.12
C ILE A 131 0.09 16.29 -3.30
N ASP A 132 0.40 16.92 -4.42
CA ASP A 132 0.02 18.31 -4.69
C ASP A 132 -1.50 18.48 -4.75
N ARG A 133 -2.21 17.53 -5.39
CA ARG A 133 -3.68 17.51 -5.42
C ARG A 133 -4.26 17.30 -4.02
N MET A 134 -3.74 16.35 -3.25
CA MET A 134 -4.16 16.15 -1.86
C MET A 134 -3.91 17.40 -1.01
N GLY A 135 -2.80 18.11 -1.24
CA GLY A 135 -2.49 19.37 -0.56
C GLY A 135 -3.52 20.46 -0.86
N ARG A 136 -3.94 20.63 -2.12
CA ARG A 136 -5.02 21.59 -2.48
C ARG A 136 -6.34 21.23 -1.80
N PHE A 137 -6.69 19.94 -1.79
CA PHE A 137 -7.90 19.49 -1.12
C PHE A 137 -7.86 19.76 0.39
N VAL A 138 -6.77 19.40 1.07
CA VAL A 138 -6.62 19.67 2.51
C VAL A 138 -6.68 21.16 2.83
N GLN A 139 -6.14 22.03 1.97
CA GLN A 139 -6.22 23.48 2.13
C GLN A 139 -7.65 23.99 1.97
N SER A 140 -8.42 23.45 1.02
CA SER A 140 -9.82 23.85 0.78
C SER A 140 -10.76 23.53 1.95
N LEU A 141 -10.39 22.57 2.81
CA LEU A 141 -11.17 22.21 4.00
C LEU A 141 -10.95 23.14 5.20
N LYS A 142 -9.97 24.04 5.14
CA LYS A 142 -9.65 24.98 6.22
C LYS A 142 -10.40 26.31 6.12
N HIS A 143 -11.23 26.44 5.11
CA HIS A 143 -12.09 27.62 4.85
C HIS A 143 -13.56 27.25 4.96
#